data_287a5f431e070d237f867e47246bdb88
#
_entry.id   287a5f431e070d237f867e47246bdb88
#
_cell.length_a   1.000
_cell.length_b   1.000
_cell.length_c   1.000
_cell.angle_alpha   90.00
_cell.angle_beta   90.00
_cell.angle_gamma   90.00
#
_symmetry.space_group_name_H-M   'P 1'
#
loop_
_entity.id
_entity.type
_entity.pdbx_description
1 polymer ?
#
loop_
_entity_poly.entity_id
_entity_poly.type
_entity_poly.pdbx_seq_one_letter_code
_entity_poly.pdbx_strand_id
1 'polypeptide(L)'
;MSEQKDGIDELEELKLQTAKLAETYRTIFYKVDPALVFDLVTRLQQDPKNPKPMYTVEVFAKDGTDPQKSRDHILQTTGSVPAIYDKGTHYVSHHRLNLEILKKLNDIDYVLEVWVIILVVEHQSDHNMI
;
A
#
# COMPACT_ATOMS: atom_id res chain seq x y z
N MET A 1 -13.07 37.11 -15.82
CA MET A 1 -12.47 36.63 -15.34
C MET A 1 -12.97 36.22 -14.32
N SER A 2 -12.96 35.75 -13.79
CA SER A 2 -13.33 35.43 -13.25
C SER A 2 -13.08 34.47 -12.28
N GLU A 3 -12.81 34.88 -11.13
CA GLU A 3 -12.37 34.07 -10.11
C GLU A 3 -13.39 33.10 -9.59
N GLN A 4 -14.67 33.49 -9.61
CA GLN A 4 -15.71 32.57 -9.19
C GLN A 4 -15.87 31.46 -10.17
N LYS A 5 -15.80 31.78 -11.43
CA LYS A 5 -15.87 30.78 -12.45
C LYS A 5 -14.69 29.83 -12.31
N ASP A 6 -13.53 30.39 -11.99
CA ASP A 6 -12.34 29.61 -11.86
C ASP A 6 -12.44 28.62 -10.71
N GLY A 7 -13.13 28.97 -9.61
CA GLY A 7 -13.31 28.06 -8.51
C GLY A 7 -14.08 26.81 -8.90
N ILE A 8 -15.14 26.97 -9.69
CA ILE A 8 -15.90 25.81 -10.16
C ILE A 8 -15.08 24.99 -11.14
N ASP A 9 -14.39 25.65 -12.05
CA ASP A 9 -13.54 24.96 -13.01
C ASP A 9 -12.44 24.19 -12.32
N GLU A 10 -11.87 24.76 -11.28
CA GLU A 10 -10.82 24.11 -10.54
C GLU A 10 -11.32 22.85 -9.85
N LEU A 11 -12.55 22.86 -9.33
CA LEU A 11 -13.11 21.68 -8.72
C LEU A 11 -13.33 20.57 -9.73
N GLU A 12 -13.83 20.93 -10.92
CA GLU A 12 -14.00 19.93 -11.96
C GLU A 12 -12.67 19.37 -12.43
N GLU A 13 -11.68 20.23 -12.54
CA GLU A 13 -10.34 19.80 -12.91
C GLU A 13 -9.77 18.83 -11.88
N LEU A 14 -9.97 19.15 -10.60
CA LEU A 14 -9.47 18.30 -9.53
C LEU A 14 -10.12 16.92 -9.57
N LYS A 15 -11.44 16.86 -9.83
CA LYS A 15 -12.12 15.59 -9.97
C LYS A 15 -11.54 14.77 -11.11
N LEU A 16 -11.26 15.43 -12.22
CA LEU A 16 -10.71 14.77 -13.38
C LEU A 16 -9.33 14.21 -13.10
N GLN A 17 -8.48 15.00 -12.46
CA GLN A 17 -7.14 14.60 -12.12
C GLN A 17 -7.15 13.44 -11.13
N THR A 18 -8.05 13.49 -10.15
CA THR A 18 -8.19 12.43 -9.17
C THR A 18 -8.62 11.13 -9.83
N ALA A 19 -9.56 11.22 -10.76
CA ALA A 19 -10.02 10.01 -11.47
C ALA A 19 -8.91 9.40 -12.30
N LYS A 20 -8.12 10.24 -12.97
CA LYS A 20 -6.98 9.78 -13.76
C LYS A 20 -5.94 9.09 -12.88
N LEU A 21 -5.66 9.68 -11.73
CA LEU A 21 -4.66 9.15 -10.82
C LEU A 21 -5.12 7.81 -10.28
N ALA A 22 -6.39 7.70 -9.91
CA ALA A 22 -6.96 6.44 -9.42
C ALA A 22 -6.87 5.36 -10.48
N GLU A 23 -7.11 5.70 -11.73
CA GLU A 23 -6.99 4.75 -12.82
C GLU A 23 -5.55 4.29 -13.01
N THR A 24 -4.60 5.21 -12.91
CA THR A 24 -3.19 4.88 -12.98
C THR A 24 -2.79 3.92 -11.88
N TYR A 25 -3.25 4.18 -10.66
CA TYR A 25 -2.97 3.27 -9.54
C TYR A 25 -3.51 1.87 -9.83
N ARG A 26 -4.73 1.78 -10.32
CA ARG A 26 -5.36 0.48 -10.61
C ARG A 26 -4.65 -0.26 -11.73
N THR A 27 -4.07 0.47 -12.66
CA THR A 27 -3.34 -0.14 -13.78
C THR A 27 -1.98 -0.66 -13.33
N ILE A 28 -1.23 0.16 -12.61
CA ILE A 28 0.13 -0.19 -12.22
C ILE A 28 0.13 -1.16 -11.04
N PHE A 29 -0.74 -0.91 -10.07
CA PHE A 29 -0.80 -1.69 -8.83
C PHE A 29 -2.13 -2.42 -8.74
N TYR A 30 -2.42 -3.24 -9.75
CA TYR A 30 -3.75 -3.84 -9.86
C TYR A 30 -4.06 -4.87 -8.77
N LYS A 31 -3.06 -5.35 -8.05
CA LYS A 31 -3.25 -6.27 -6.94
C LYS A 31 -3.20 -5.57 -5.58
N VAL A 32 -2.86 -4.30 -5.56
CA VAL A 32 -2.64 -3.57 -4.33
C VAL A 32 -3.89 -2.80 -3.96
N ASP A 33 -4.22 -2.82 -2.66
CA ASP A 33 -5.31 -2.00 -2.16
C ASP A 33 -5.02 -0.53 -2.49
N PRO A 34 -5.91 0.16 -3.18
CA PRO A 34 -5.67 1.57 -3.53
C PRO A 34 -5.38 2.46 -2.33
N ALA A 35 -5.93 2.13 -1.17
CA ALA A 35 -5.68 2.91 0.04
C ALA A 35 -4.20 2.87 0.42
N LEU A 36 -3.54 1.72 0.22
CA LEU A 36 -2.12 1.62 0.50
C LEU A 36 -1.31 2.48 -0.46
N VAL A 37 -1.64 2.43 -1.75
CA VAL A 37 -0.93 3.23 -2.74
C VAL A 37 -1.06 4.71 -2.41
N PHE A 38 -2.28 5.15 -2.11
CA PHE A 38 -2.54 6.54 -1.79
C PHE A 38 -1.77 6.97 -0.54
N ASP A 39 -1.80 6.15 0.50
CA ASP A 39 -1.11 6.47 1.75
C ASP A 39 0.39 6.58 1.52
N LEU A 40 0.96 5.65 0.77
CA LEU A 40 2.40 5.66 0.50
C LEU A 40 2.82 6.88 -0.29
N VAL A 41 2.09 7.19 -1.37
CA VAL A 41 2.41 8.36 -2.19
C VAL A 41 2.31 9.64 -1.35
N THR A 42 1.28 9.72 -0.52
CA THR A 42 1.10 10.89 0.33
C THR A 42 2.25 11.05 1.30
N ARG A 43 2.67 9.96 1.95
CA ARG A 43 3.79 10.03 2.89
C ARG A 43 5.09 10.41 2.21
N LEU A 44 5.32 9.87 1.02
CA LEU A 44 6.55 10.21 0.28
C LEU A 44 6.60 11.68 -0.07
N GLN A 45 5.45 12.29 -0.35
CA GLN A 45 5.39 13.71 -0.65
C GLN A 45 5.49 14.57 0.60
N GLN A 46 4.88 14.15 1.69
CA GLN A 46 4.87 14.93 2.91
C GLN A 46 6.20 14.89 3.65
N ASP A 47 6.93 13.80 3.52
CA ASP A 47 8.18 13.63 4.22
C ASP A 47 9.26 13.08 3.28
N PRO A 48 9.81 13.94 2.41
CA PRO A 48 10.81 13.47 1.45
C PRO A 48 12.09 12.97 2.09
N LYS A 49 12.32 13.31 3.36
CA LYS A 49 13.50 12.82 4.07
C LYS A 49 13.35 11.38 4.51
N ASN A 50 12.17 10.83 4.43
CA ASN A 50 11.89 9.45 4.76
C ASN A 50 11.39 8.74 3.51
N PRO A 51 12.30 8.35 2.60
CA PRO A 51 11.89 7.79 1.32
C PRO A 51 11.36 6.36 1.39
N LYS A 52 11.47 5.72 2.55
CA LYS A 52 10.97 4.36 2.75
C LYS A 52 10.31 4.28 4.12
N PRO A 53 9.06 4.73 4.23
CA PRO A 53 8.35 4.65 5.52
C PRO A 53 8.04 3.21 5.88
N MET A 54 7.85 2.98 7.18
CA MET A 54 7.54 1.65 7.70
C MET A 54 6.08 1.32 7.53
N TYR A 55 5.81 0.08 7.15
CA TYR A 55 4.45 -0.43 6.98
C TYR A 55 4.36 -1.85 7.48
N THR A 56 3.16 -2.23 7.89
CA THR A 56 2.82 -3.64 8.08
C THR A 56 1.98 -4.05 6.89
N VAL A 57 2.50 -4.96 6.10
CA VAL A 57 1.92 -5.32 4.80
C VAL A 57 1.40 -6.74 4.87
N GLU A 58 0.20 -6.95 4.31
CA GLU A 58 -0.38 -8.26 4.17
C GLU A 58 -0.35 -8.66 2.70
N VAL A 59 0.14 -9.86 2.45
CA VAL A 59 0.19 -10.41 1.10
C VAL A 59 -0.66 -11.68 1.09
N PHE A 60 -1.59 -11.76 0.15
CA PHE A 60 -2.45 -12.93 -0.03
C PHE A 60 -2.02 -13.66 -1.28
N ALA A 61 -1.81 -14.96 -1.16
CA ALA A 61 -1.29 -15.79 -2.25
C ALA A 61 -2.27 -16.89 -2.61
N LYS A 62 -2.09 -17.44 -3.80
CA LYS A 62 -2.94 -18.51 -4.30
C LYS A 62 -2.80 -19.77 -3.45
N ASP A 63 -3.88 -20.53 -3.38
CA ASP A 63 -3.85 -21.85 -2.76
C ASP A 63 -2.81 -22.72 -3.46
N GLY A 64 -2.12 -23.53 -2.67
CA GLY A 64 -1.11 -24.42 -3.22
C GLY A 64 0.24 -23.80 -3.46
N THR A 65 0.39 -22.51 -3.15
CA THR A 65 1.68 -21.86 -3.23
C THR A 65 2.62 -22.45 -2.15
N ASP A 66 3.86 -22.75 -2.54
CA ASP A 66 4.85 -23.29 -1.61
C ASP A 66 5.22 -22.21 -0.59
N PRO A 67 4.91 -22.43 0.71
CA PRO A 67 5.18 -21.40 1.71
C PRO A 67 6.65 -21.04 1.84
N GLN A 68 7.54 -22.01 1.65
CA GLN A 68 8.95 -21.74 1.80
C GLN A 68 9.45 -20.83 0.69
N LYS A 69 9.02 -21.08 -0.55
CA LYS A 69 9.42 -20.24 -1.67
C LYS A 69 8.85 -18.85 -1.53
N SER A 70 7.59 -18.75 -1.11
CA SER A 70 6.96 -17.46 -0.89
C SER A 70 7.68 -16.67 0.18
N ARG A 71 8.00 -17.32 1.28
CA ARG A 71 8.72 -16.67 2.37
C ARG A 71 10.06 -16.11 1.87
N ASP A 72 10.79 -16.92 1.13
CA ASP A 72 12.09 -16.48 0.62
C ASP A 72 11.95 -15.35 -0.37
N HIS A 73 10.95 -15.42 -1.22
CA HIS A 73 10.70 -14.38 -2.21
C HIS A 73 10.34 -13.05 -1.54
N ILE A 74 9.45 -13.11 -0.55
CA ILE A 74 9.07 -11.89 0.18
C ILE A 74 10.27 -11.32 0.92
N LEU A 75 11.06 -12.20 1.54
CA LEU A 75 12.27 -11.76 2.24
C LEU A 75 13.23 -11.05 1.29
N GLN A 76 13.45 -11.62 0.12
CA GLN A 76 14.36 -10.99 -0.86
C GLN A 76 13.82 -9.67 -1.37
N THR A 77 12.50 -9.57 -1.52
CA THR A 77 11.88 -8.37 -2.05
C THR A 77 11.82 -7.26 -1.01
N THR A 78 11.52 -7.60 0.23
CA THR A 78 11.23 -6.59 1.27
C THR A 78 12.33 -6.45 2.30
N GLY A 79 13.19 -7.45 2.42
CA GLY A 79 14.21 -7.46 3.47
C GLY A 79 13.70 -7.96 4.81
N SER A 80 12.47 -8.44 4.88
CA SER A 80 11.87 -8.88 6.12
C SER A 80 11.25 -10.26 5.97
N VAL A 81 11.43 -11.11 7.00
CA VAL A 81 10.83 -12.43 7.02
C VAL A 81 9.36 -12.27 7.40
N PRO A 82 8.44 -12.75 6.55
CA PRO A 82 7.02 -12.63 6.88
C PRO A 82 6.59 -13.72 7.86
N ALA A 83 5.55 -13.41 8.63
CA ALA A 83 4.80 -14.44 9.35
C ALA A 83 3.85 -15.09 8.34
N ILE A 84 3.69 -16.40 8.46
CA ILE A 84 2.90 -17.19 7.50
C ILE A 84 1.66 -17.70 8.19
N TYR A 85 0.52 -17.48 7.56
CA TYR A 85 -0.78 -17.89 8.07
C TYR A 85 -1.54 -18.66 6.99
N ASP A 86 -2.58 -19.36 7.42
CA ASP A 86 -3.55 -19.99 6.52
C ASP A 86 -2.88 -20.91 5.50
N LYS A 87 -1.95 -21.72 5.99
CA LYS A 87 -1.26 -22.75 5.19
C LYS A 87 -0.51 -22.15 4.01
N GLY A 88 0.01 -20.94 4.18
CA GLY A 88 0.83 -20.34 3.14
C GLY A 88 0.08 -19.51 2.13
N THR A 89 -1.14 -19.10 2.47
CA THR A 89 -1.90 -18.20 1.60
C THR A 89 -1.96 -16.77 2.14
N HIS A 90 -1.45 -16.54 3.34
CA HIS A 90 -1.52 -15.22 3.96
C HIS A 90 -0.20 -14.94 4.66
N TYR A 91 0.44 -13.83 4.28
CA TYR A 91 1.75 -13.43 4.82
C TYR A 91 1.66 -12.04 5.39
N VAL A 92 2.27 -11.83 6.55
CA VAL A 92 2.30 -10.50 7.18
C VAL A 92 3.75 -10.16 7.47
N SER A 93 4.18 -9.00 6.99
CA SER A 93 5.55 -8.55 7.21
C SER A 93 5.57 -7.08 7.56
N HIS A 94 6.54 -6.70 8.37
CA HIS A 94 6.71 -5.33 8.80
C HIS A 94 8.05 -4.84 8.27
N HIS A 95 8.02 -3.85 7.38
CA HIS A 95 9.24 -3.42 6.71
C HIS A 95 9.06 -2.04 6.10
N ARG A 96 10.15 -1.50 5.64
CA ARG A 96 10.10 -0.23 4.90
C ARG A 96 9.56 -0.49 3.51
N LEU A 97 8.91 0.52 2.96
CA LEU A 97 8.23 0.35 1.68
C LEU A 97 8.45 1.59 0.82
N ASN A 98 8.63 1.35 -0.48
CA ASN A 98 8.57 2.41 -1.47
C ASN A 98 7.80 1.87 -2.68
N LEU A 99 7.63 2.69 -3.70
CA LEU A 99 6.83 2.28 -4.85
C LEU A 99 7.46 1.12 -5.61
N GLU A 100 8.78 1.05 -5.64
CA GLU A 100 9.46 -0.05 -6.33
C GLU A 100 9.25 -1.37 -5.64
N ILE A 101 9.38 -1.40 -4.33
CA ILE A 101 9.15 -2.62 -3.56
C ILE A 101 7.71 -3.06 -3.71
N LEU A 102 6.78 -2.10 -3.63
CA LEU A 102 5.36 -2.39 -3.78
C LEU A 102 5.07 -2.98 -5.15
N LYS A 103 5.69 -2.44 -6.18
CA LYS A 103 5.50 -2.94 -7.54
C LYS A 103 6.04 -4.36 -7.67
N LYS A 104 7.16 -4.66 -7.06
CA LYS A 104 7.72 -6.01 -7.08
C LYS A 104 6.78 -7.00 -6.41
N LEU A 105 6.18 -6.63 -5.28
CA LEU A 105 5.20 -7.49 -4.63
C LEU A 105 3.98 -7.68 -5.52
N ASN A 106 3.50 -6.60 -6.14
CA ASN A 106 2.36 -6.67 -7.04
C ASN A 106 2.61 -7.61 -8.21
N ASP A 107 3.83 -7.67 -8.69
CA ASP A 107 4.15 -8.41 -9.91
C ASP A 107 4.48 -9.88 -9.67
N ILE A 108 4.44 -10.34 -8.43
CA ILE A 108 4.66 -11.76 -8.15
C ILE A 108 3.44 -12.55 -8.61
N ASP A 109 3.67 -13.55 -9.46
CA ASP A 109 2.60 -14.28 -10.13
C ASP A 109 1.58 -14.87 -9.17
N TYR A 110 2.05 -15.49 -8.09
CA TYR A 110 1.14 -16.18 -7.18
C TYR A 110 0.49 -15.27 -6.15
N VAL A 111 0.85 -14.00 -6.13
CA VAL A 111 0.23 -13.03 -5.25
C VAL A 111 -1.10 -12.60 -5.83
N LEU A 112 -2.14 -12.61 -5.00
CA LEU A 112 -3.49 -12.20 -5.39
C LEU A 112 -3.78 -10.77 -4.98
N GLU A 113 -3.39 -10.39 -3.75
CA GLU A 113 -3.69 -9.07 -3.21
C GLU A 113 -2.61 -8.64 -2.23
N VAL A 114 -2.39 -7.35 -2.16
CA VAL A 114 -1.46 -6.73 -1.21
C VAL A 114 -2.23 -5.64 -0.47
N TRP A 115 -2.22 -5.72 0.85
CA TRP A 115 -2.95 -4.82 1.72
C TRP A 115 -2.02 -4.24 2.77
N VAL A 116 -2.50 -3.22 3.46
CA VAL A 116 -1.78 -2.66 4.60
C VAL A 116 -2.65 -2.79 5.85
N ILE A 117 -2.00 -3.08 6.97
CA ILE A 117 -2.69 -3.06 8.25
C ILE A 117 -2.56 -1.64 8.78
N ILE A 118 -3.69 -0.99 8.96
CA ILE A 118 -3.71 0.37 9.50
C ILE A 118 -4.11 0.27 10.96
N LEU A 119 -3.21 0.71 11.83
CA LEU A 119 -3.48 0.67 13.25
C LEU A 119 -4.05 1.99 13.68
N VAL A 120 -5.21 1.94 14.31
CA VAL A 120 -5.87 3.12 14.84
C VAL A 120 -5.84 3.00 16.35
N VAL A 121 -4.64 3.06 16.90
CA VAL A 121 -4.46 2.78 18.32
C VAL A 121 -4.33 4.04 19.14
N GLU A 122 -3.82 5.07 18.55
CA GLU A 122 -3.47 6.27 19.29
C GLU A 122 -4.65 6.85 20.02
N HIS A 123 -5.81 6.83 19.42
CA HIS A 123 -6.99 7.40 20.06
C HIS A 123 -7.41 6.62 21.27
N GLN A 124 -7.37 5.32 21.16
CA GLN A 124 -7.74 4.47 22.26
C GLN A 124 -6.75 4.57 23.37
N SER A 125 -5.50 4.66 23.04
CA SER A 125 -4.47 4.82 24.03
C SER A 125 -4.72 6.06 24.88
N ASP A 126 -5.04 7.14 24.22
CA ASP A 126 -5.27 8.39 24.92
C ASP A 126 -6.42 8.26 25.91
N HIS A 127 -7.49 7.61 25.49
CA HIS A 127 -8.61 7.43 26.37
C HIS A 127 -8.31 6.51 27.52
N ASN A 128 -7.58 5.47 27.23
CA ASN A 128 -7.33 4.46 28.23
C ASN A 128 -6.42 4.93 29.33
N MET A 129 -5.73 5.98 29.10
CA MET A 129 -4.82 6.47 30.09
C MET A 129 -5.49 7.19 31.23
N ILE A 130 -6.73 7.37 31.16
CA ILE A 130 -7.46 8.08 32.22
C ILE A 130 -7.95 7.17 33.34
#